data_0a3ccbcc451ebd12779edd93974c635d
#
_entry.id   0a3ccbcc451ebd12779edd93974c635d
#
_cell.length_a   1.000
_cell.length_b   1.000
_cell.length_c   1.000
_cell.angle_alpha   90.00
_cell.angle_beta   90.00
_cell.angle_gamma   90.00
#
_symmetry.space_group_name_H-M   'P 1'
#
loop_
_entity.id
_entity.type
_entity.pdbx_description
1 polymer ?
#
loop_
_entity_poly.entity_id
_entity_poly.type
_entity_poly.pdbx_seq_one_letter_code
_entity_poly.pdbx_strand_id
1 'polypeptide(L)'
;AEMIREKLGNSPLADACIDSVENGASTIYALPVKETTHGKISKADHQGTGKGTIEASGNPTNDFTLIVQIETSGLTNAATCVISENGGQSWGDEQTIPLSVTITVPNTGVTLTFTASEGNQFVAGDTYTFEATAPAANNGDILDAVKKFRSYMVTVELIHVVGTSTAALWGSLESLGAAME
;
A
#
# COMPACT_ATOMS: atom_id res chain seq x y z
N ALA A 1 -12.13 8.99 9.43
CA ALA A 1 -11.30 7.96 8.76
C ALA A 1 -12.14 7.10 7.79
N GLU A 2 -13.18 6.39 8.24
CA GLU A 2 -13.96 5.45 7.42
C GLU A 2 -14.54 6.08 6.14
N MET A 3 -15.20 7.22 6.22
CA MET A 3 -15.75 7.94 5.06
C MET A 3 -14.68 8.39 4.06
N ILE A 4 -13.47 8.69 4.51
CA ILE A 4 -12.34 9.04 3.63
C ILE A 4 -11.90 7.80 2.87
N ARG A 5 -11.73 6.66 3.54
CA ARG A 5 -11.34 5.40 2.90
C ARG A 5 -12.42 4.86 1.96
N GLU A 6 -13.70 5.07 2.26
CA GLU A 6 -14.80 4.72 1.35
C GLU A 6 -14.69 5.46 0.00
N LYS A 7 -14.23 6.72 0.01
CA LYS A 7 -14.12 7.56 -1.20
C LYS A 7 -12.78 7.46 -1.91
N LEU A 8 -11.68 7.33 -1.17
CA LEU A 8 -10.31 7.38 -1.69
C LEU A 8 -9.61 6.01 -1.68
N GLY A 9 -10.29 4.97 -1.17
CA GLY A 9 -9.73 3.64 -1.04
C GLY A 9 -8.62 3.56 0.02
N ASN A 10 -7.86 2.46 0.00
CA ASN A 10 -6.64 2.32 0.77
C ASN A 10 -5.48 2.88 -0.05
N SER A 11 -5.14 4.15 0.18
CA SER A 11 -4.15 4.88 -0.61
C SER A 11 -3.40 5.89 0.23
N PRO A 12 -2.17 6.31 -0.17
CA PRO A 12 -1.43 7.35 0.54
C PRO A 12 -2.20 8.66 0.68
N LEU A 13 -3.02 9.00 -0.32
CA LEU A 13 -3.87 10.20 -0.27
C LEU A 13 -4.93 10.09 0.83
N ALA A 14 -5.54 8.93 1.00
CA ALA A 14 -6.50 8.70 2.08
C ALA A 14 -5.84 8.84 3.46
N ASP A 15 -4.64 8.27 3.63
CA ASP A 15 -3.88 8.36 4.88
C ASP A 15 -3.52 9.81 5.21
N ALA A 16 -2.99 10.57 4.25
CA ALA A 16 -2.67 11.98 4.42
C ALA A 16 -3.90 12.83 4.79
N CYS A 17 -5.08 12.53 4.22
CA CYS A 17 -6.32 13.19 4.57
C CYS A 17 -6.79 12.84 5.99
N ILE A 18 -6.65 11.58 6.39
CA ILE A 18 -6.98 11.13 7.76
C ILE A 18 -6.09 11.82 8.78
N ASP A 19 -4.78 11.78 8.57
CA ASP A 19 -3.81 12.45 9.45
C ASP A 19 -4.08 13.95 9.56
N SER A 20 -4.41 14.61 8.46
CA SER A 20 -4.73 16.04 8.48
C SER A 20 -5.98 16.35 9.30
N VAL A 21 -7.05 15.54 9.18
CA VAL A 21 -8.28 15.71 9.98
C VAL A 21 -8.01 15.44 11.46
N GLU A 22 -7.26 14.41 11.79
CA GLU A 22 -6.89 14.06 13.16
C GLU A 22 -6.04 15.16 13.82
N ASN A 23 -5.26 15.90 13.03
CA ASN A 23 -4.49 17.06 13.47
C ASN A 23 -5.25 18.39 13.38
N GLY A 24 -6.56 18.36 13.17
CA GLY A 24 -7.45 19.53 13.33
C GLY A 24 -7.74 20.30 12.04
N ALA A 25 -7.42 19.79 10.87
CA ALA A 25 -7.83 20.43 9.62
C ALA A 25 -9.36 20.42 9.49
N SER A 26 -9.95 21.60 9.30
CA SER A 26 -11.40 21.78 9.17
C SER A 26 -11.92 21.52 7.77
N THR A 27 -11.10 21.77 6.75
CA THR A 27 -11.47 21.60 5.33
C THR A 27 -10.26 21.10 4.56
N ILE A 28 -10.44 20.02 3.81
CA ILE A 28 -9.41 19.42 2.96
C ILE A 28 -9.99 19.23 1.56
N TYR A 29 -9.25 19.68 0.57
CA TYR A 29 -9.54 19.43 -0.84
C TYR A 29 -8.59 18.36 -1.36
N ALA A 30 -9.07 17.13 -1.51
CA ALA A 30 -8.28 16.02 -2.03
C ALA A 30 -8.41 15.94 -3.56
N LEU A 31 -7.27 15.89 -4.24
CA LEU A 31 -7.17 15.73 -5.69
C LEU A 31 -6.54 14.38 -6.01
N PRO A 32 -7.33 13.34 -6.26
CA PRO A 32 -6.78 12.07 -6.74
C PRO A 32 -6.22 12.26 -8.15
N VAL A 33 -4.94 11.91 -8.32
CA VAL A 33 -4.26 11.91 -9.61
C VAL A 33 -4.11 10.47 -10.06
N LYS A 34 -4.38 10.21 -11.35
CA LYS A 34 -4.23 8.86 -11.91
C LYS A 34 -2.76 8.42 -11.83
N GLU A 35 -2.54 7.21 -11.40
CA GLU A 35 -1.22 6.60 -11.39
C GLU A 35 -0.62 6.50 -12.80
N THR A 36 0.67 6.77 -12.90
CA THR A 36 1.47 6.55 -14.11
C THR A 36 2.37 5.32 -13.95
N THR A 37 2.69 5.00 -12.69
CA THR A 37 3.46 3.82 -12.31
C THR A 37 2.67 3.04 -11.29
N HIS A 38 2.44 1.75 -11.55
CA HIS A 38 1.80 0.84 -10.61
C HIS A 38 2.64 0.63 -9.36
N GLY A 39 1.98 0.34 -8.25
CA GLY A 39 2.63 -0.13 -7.04
C GLY A 39 3.46 -1.38 -7.30
N LYS A 40 4.45 -1.62 -6.47
CA LYS A 40 5.36 -2.77 -6.60
C LYS A 40 5.45 -3.50 -5.28
N ILE A 41 5.62 -4.83 -5.35
CA ILE A 41 5.91 -5.65 -4.19
C ILE A 41 7.25 -6.35 -4.37
N SER A 42 8.03 -6.43 -3.29
CA SER A 42 9.33 -7.09 -3.28
C SER A 42 9.19 -8.62 -3.38
N LYS A 43 10.31 -9.30 -3.57
CA LYS A 43 10.40 -10.74 -3.28
C LYS A 43 10.34 -10.95 -1.77
N ALA A 44 9.97 -12.17 -1.37
CA ALA A 44 10.00 -12.57 0.03
C ALA A 44 11.41 -12.50 0.62
N ASP A 45 11.55 -11.88 1.77
CA ASP A 45 12.66 -12.13 2.70
C ASP A 45 12.19 -13.21 3.68
N HIS A 46 12.76 -14.40 3.55
CA HIS A 46 12.39 -15.58 4.33
C HIS A 46 13.35 -15.77 5.49
N GLN A 47 12.79 -15.85 6.69
CA GLN A 47 13.50 -16.18 7.92
C GLN A 47 12.89 -17.46 8.49
N GLY A 48 13.71 -18.50 8.67
CA GLY A 48 13.29 -19.78 9.22
C GLY A 48 14.00 -20.98 8.62
N THR A 49 13.46 -22.17 8.84
CA THR A 49 14.06 -23.45 8.44
C THR A 49 13.25 -24.21 7.40
N GLY A 50 12.01 -23.82 7.17
CA GLY A 50 11.16 -24.40 6.15
C GLY A 50 11.68 -24.14 4.75
N LYS A 51 11.27 -24.97 3.81
CA LYS A 51 11.63 -24.87 2.40
C LYS A 51 10.42 -24.54 1.51
N GLY A 52 9.25 -24.36 2.12
CA GLY A 52 8.09 -23.79 1.43
C GLY A 52 8.41 -22.38 0.96
N THR A 53 7.83 -21.96 -0.14
CA THR A 53 8.03 -20.60 -0.67
C THR A 53 6.71 -19.87 -0.78
N ILE A 54 6.78 -18.55 -0.55
CA ILE A 54 5.65 -17.64 -0.76
C ILE A 54 6.09 -16.58 -1.77
N GLU A 55 5.31 -16.40 -2.81
CA GLU A 55 5.50 -15.33 -3.79
C GLU A 55 4.33 -14.34 -3.69
N ALA A 56 4.64 -13.05 -3.76
CA ALA A 56 3.63 -12.01 -3.81
C ALA A 56 3.54 -11.43 -5.22
N SER A 57 2.32 -11.14 -5.65
CA SER A 57 2.02 -10.54 -6.94
C SER A 57 0.86 -9.55 -6.83
N GLY A 58 0.67 -8.72 -7.85
CA GLY A 58 -0.39 -7.73 -7.90
C GLY A 58 0.14 -6.30 -7.94
N ASN A 59 -0.76 -5.35 -7.77
CA ASN A 59 -0.45 -3.92 -7.75
C ASN A 59 -0.83 -3.35 -6.38
N PRO A 60 0.11 -3.25 -5.44
CA PRO A 60 -0.15 -2.65 -4.14
C PRO A 60 -0.76 -1.26 -4.27
N THR A 61 -1.72 -0.95 -3.42
CA THR A 61 -2.45 0.32 -3.43
C THR A 61 -1.85 1.35 -2.49
N ASN A 62 -0.96 0.92 -1.59
CA ASN A 62 -0.31 1.75 -0.57
C ASN A 62 1.11 1.24 -0.26
N ASP A 63 1.86 2.02 0.52
CA ASP A 63 3.12 1.59 1.14
C ASP A 63 2.81 0.78 2.40
N PHE A 64 3.32 -0.44 2.49
CA PHE A 64 3.20 -1.29 3.69
C PHE A 64 4.25 -2.41 3.69
N THR A 65 4.52 -2.91 4.89
CA THR A 65 5.31 -4.13 5.09
C THR A 65 4.36 -5.28 5.41
N LEU A 66 4.28 -6.24 4.50
CA LEU A 66 3.48 -7.46 4.64
C LEU A 66 4.34 -8.56 5.24
N ILE A 67 3.88 -9.16 6.35
CA ILE A 67 4.54 -10.31 6.96
C ILE A 67 3.55 -11.47 7.01
N VAL A 68 4.00 -12.63 6.53
CA VAL A 68 3.30 -13.91 6.70
C VAL A 68 4.08 -14.74 7.68
N GLN A 69 3.46 -15.12 8.79
CA GLN A 69 4.04 -16.02 9.77
C GLN A 69 3.33 -17.37 9.73
N ILE A 70 4.08 -18.43 9.68
CA ILE A 70 3.56 -19.80 9.69
C ILE A 70 3.32 -20.22 11.16
N GLU A 71 2.07 -20.57 11.46
CA GLU A 71 1.66 -21.02 12.80
C GLU A 71 1.73 -22.55 12.95
N THR A 72 1.30 -23.27 11.94
CA THR A 72 1.34 -24.74 11.91
C THR A 72 2.11 -25.23 10.72
N SER A 73 3.04 -26.17 10.97
CA SER A 73 3.86 -26.78 9.92
C SER A 73 3.03 -27.70 9.01
N GLY A 74 3.39 -27.76 7.73
CA GLY A 74 2.76 -28.70 6.80
C GLY A 74 2.89 -28.30 5.35
N LEU A 75 2.14 -29.03 4.52
CA LEU A 75 1.87 -28.69 3.13
C LEU A 75 0.70 -27.73 3.03
N THR A 76 0.38 -27.28 1.83
CA THR A 76 -0.90 -26.60 1.55
C THR A 76 -2.08 -27.44 2.02
N ASN A 77 -3.14 -26.82 2.50
CA ASN A 77 -4.30 -27.46 3.13
C ASN A 77 -4.03 -28.13 4.51
N ALA A 78 -2.82 -27.97 5.05
CA ALA A 78 -2.47 -28.48 6.39
C ALA A 78 -1.75 -27.42 7.23
N ALA A 79 -0.84 -26.65 6.62
CA ALA A 79 -0.20 -25.53 7.28
C ALA A 79 -1.18 -24.37 7.48
N THR A 80 -0.99 -23.62 8.57
CA THR A 80 -1.74 -22.39 8.85
C THR A 80 -0.79 -21.21 8.93
N CYS A 81 -1.30 -20.03 8.66
CA CYS A 81 -0.57 -18.78 8.74
C CYS A 81 -1.42 -17.65 9.29
N VAL A 82 -0.76 -16.64 9.82
CA VAL A 82 -1.32 -15.31 10.10
C VAL A 82 -0.62 -14.29 9.21
N ILE A 83 -1.33 -13.22 8.87
CA ILE A 83 -0.84 -12.17 7.98
C ILE A 83 -0.89 -10.83 8.71
N SER A 84 0.19 -10.07 8.65
CA SER A 84 0.27 -8.69 9.12
C SER A 84 0.51 -7.76 7.94
N GLU A 85 -0.24 -6.67 7.85
CA GLU A 85 -0.12 -5.63 6.81
C GLU A 85 0.66 -4.39 7.29
N ASN A 86 1.16 -4.41 8.52
CA ASN A 86 1.79 -3.26 9.18
C ASN A 86 3.12 -3.63 9.86
N GLY A 87 3.87 -4.53 9.29
CA GLY A 87 5.19 -4.91 9.80
C GLY A 87 5.17 -5.64 11.15
N GLY A 88 4.10 -6.41 11.43
CA GLY A 88 3.98 -7.21 12.64
C GLY A 88 3.36 -6.47 13.83
N GLN A 89 2.86 -5.24 13.68
CA GLN A 89 2.21 -4.49 14.76
C GLN A 89 0.82 -5.04 15.11
N SER A 90 0.13 -5.56 14.13
CA SER A 90 -1.13 -6.32 14.32
C SER A 90 -1.19 -7.49 13.35
N TRP A 91 -1.94 -8.51 13.73
CA TRP A 91 -2.07 -9.75 12.97
C TRP A 91 -3.54 -10.02 12.68
N GLY A 92 -3.80 -10.51 11.48
CA GLY A 92 -5.11 -11.03 11.12
C GLY A 92 -5.39 -12.39 11.76
N ASP A 93 -6.58 -12.92 11.50
CA ASP A 93 -6.97 -14.23 11.99
C ASP A 93 -6.10 -15.35 11.38
N GLU A 94 -5.85 -16.40 12.16
CA GLU A 94 -5.18 -17.59 11.67
C GLU A 94 -6.04 -18.28 10.60
N GLN A 95 -5.41 -18.59 9.48
CA GLN A 95 -6.08 -19.23 8.37
C GLN A 95 -5.26 -20.38 7.79
N THR A 96 -5.95 -21.43 7.34
CA THR A 96 -5.31 -22.55 6.65
C THR A 96 -4.87 -22.10 5.26
N ILE A 97 -3.65 -22.45 4.86
CA ILE A 97 -3.16 -22.24 3.50
C ILE A 97 -3.99 -23.11 2.55
N PRO A 98 -4.76 -22.53 1.60
CA PRO A 98 -5.76 -23.26 0.83
C PRO A 98 -5.11 -24.18 -0.22
N LEU A 99 -5.86 -25.19 -0.68
CA LEU A 99 -5.47 -26.04 -1.81
C LEU A 99 -5.31 -25.25 -3.13
N SER A 100 -6.03 -24.14 -3.27
CA SER A 100 -5.85 -23.23 -4.41
C SER A 100 -4.50 -22.53 -4.44
N VAL A 101 -3.70 -22.71 -3.38
CA VAL A 101 -2.37 -22.15 -3.13
C VAL A 101 -2.30 -20.63 -3.14
N THR A 102 -3.41 -19.92 -3.23
CA THR A 102 -3.45 -18.45 -3.27
C THR A 102 -4.31 -17.86 -2.16
N ILE A 103 -3.82 -16.78 -1.56
CA ILE A 103 -4.56 -15.92 -0.62
C ILE A 103 -4.50 -14.49 -1.14
N THR A 104 -5.65 -13.88 -1.38
CA THR A 104 -5.72 -12.45 -1.68
C THR A 104 -5.79 -11.67 -0.38
N VAL A 105 -4.86 -10.75 -0.17
CA VAL A 105 -4.84 -9.89 1.01
C VAL A 105 -5.82 -8.74 0.80
N PRO A 106 -6.88 -8.61 1.62
CA PRO A 106 -7.94 -7.63 1.39
C PRO A 106 -7.41 -6.18 1.33
N ASN A 107 -7.97 -5.37 0.45
CA ASN A 107 -7.69 -3.92 0.33
C ASN A 107 -6.23 -3.53 0.05
N THR A 108 -5.35 -4.48 -0.25
CA THR A 108 -3.92 -4.22 -0.51
C THR A 108 -3.55 -4.26 -1.98
N GLY A 109 -4.36 -4.93 -2.81
CA GLY A 109 -4.03 -5.21 -4.21
C GLY A 109 -3.00 -6.33 -4.40
N VAL A 110 -2.72 -7.11 -3.34
CA VAL A 110 -1.70 -8.19 -3.33
C VAL A 110 -2.35 -9.56 -3.23
N THR A 111 -1.81 -10.49 -3.99
CA THR A 111 -2.11 -11.92 -3.91
C THR A 111 -0.84 -12.69 -3.59
N LEU A 112 -0.92 -13.52 -2.56
CA LEU A 112 0.15 -14.42 -2.13
C LEU A 112 -0.07 -15.79 -2.77
N THR A 113 1.00 -16.37 -3.32
CA THR A 113 1.03 -17.73 -3.88
C THR A 113 1.95 -18.58 -3.05
N PHE A 114 1.42 -19.68 -2.51
CA PHE A 114 2.12 -20.61 -1.61
C PHE A 114 2.54 -21.85 -2.37
N THR A 115 3.79 -22.26 -2.21
CA THR A 115 4.33 -23.48 -2.83
C THR A 115 5.01 -24.35 -1.79
N ALA A 116 4.50 -25.56 -1.62
CA ALA A 116 5.09 -26.58 -0.76
C ALA A 116 4.96 -27.96 -1.41
N SER A 117 5.92 -28.84 -1.14
CA SER A 117 5.95 -30.22 -1.61
C SER A 117 6.55 -31.14 -0.55
N GLU A 118 6.46 -32.43 -0.74
CA GLU A 118 7.10 -33.39 0.17
C GLU A 118 8.62 -33.10 0.25
N GLY A 119 9.12 -32.92 1.48
CA GLY A 119 10.51 -32.49 1.75
C GLY A 119 10.74 -30.97 1.64
N ASN A 120 9.76 -30.18 1.16
CA ASN A 120 9.79 -28.73 1.09
C ASN A 120 8.52 -28.14 1.72
N GLN A 121 8.34 -28.35 3.02
CA GLN A 121 7.16 -27.95 3.77
C GLN A 121 7.35 -26.57 4.41
N PHE A 122 6.24 -25.93 4.78
CA PHE A 122 6.24 -24.79 5.69
C PHE A 122 6.51 -25.29 7.11
N VAL A 123 7.26 -24.52 7.89
CA VAL A 123 7.62 -24.85 9.28
C VAL A 123 7.08 -23.75 10.19
N ALA A 124 6.46 -24.14 11.31
CA ALA A 124 5.94 -23.19 12.29
C ALA A 124 7.04 -22.28 12.82
N GLY A 125 6.75 -20.98 12.90
CA GLY A 125 7.69 -19.93 13.26
C GLY A 125 8.46 -19.33 12.07
N ASP A 126 8.36 -19.88 10.85
CA ASP A 126 8.91 -19.23 9.66
C ASP A 126 8.16 -17.95 9.35
N THR A 127 8.90 -16.93 8.92
CA THR A 127 8.33 -15.65 8.50
C THR A 127 8.77 -15.30 7.08
N TYR A 128 7.86 -14.69 6.32
CA TYR A 128 8.09 -14.20 4.97
C TYR A 128 7.69 -12.73 4.92
N THR A 129 8.66 -11.85 4.70
CA THR A 129 8.46 -10.39 4.69
C THR A 129 8.50 -9.85 3.26
N PHE A 130 7.57 -8.98 2.93
CA PHE A 130 7.45 -8.32 1.64
C PHE A 130 7.30 -6.81 1.85
N GLU A 131 8.04 -6.02 1.08
CA GLU A 131 7.90 -4.57 1.05
C GLU A 131 7.04 -4.17 -0.15
N ALA A 132 5.94 -3.50 0.13
CA ALA A 132 5.07 -2.93 -0.88
C ALA A 132 5.29 -1.43 -1.01
N THR A 133 5.28 -0.93 -2.23
CA THR A 133 5.32 0.50 -2.54
C THR A 133 4.07 0.93 -3.26
N ALA A 134 3.53 2.08 -2.87
CA ALA A 134 2.34 2.67 -3.47
C ALA A 134 2.53 2.98 -4.97
N PRO A 135 1.44 3.06 -5.74
CA PRO A 135 1.47 3.63 -7.08
C PRO A 135 1.84 5.11 -7.05
N ALA A 136 2.44 5.60 -8.13
CA ALA A 136 2.89 6.97 -8.25
C ALA A 136 2.37 7.65 -9.52
N ALA A 137 2.05 8.93 -9.42
CA ALA A 137 1.77 9.79 -10.56
C ALA A 137 3.04 10.54 -11.00
N ASN A 138 3.14 10.90 -12.28
CA ASN A 138 4.23 11.74 -12.75
C ASN A 138 3.97 13.23 -12.42
N ASN A 139 5.04 14.02 -12.45
CA ASN A 139 4.98 15.46 -12.15
C ASN A 139 4.02 16.24 -13.05
N GLY A 140 3.91 15.86 -14.34
CA GLY A 140 3.03 16.51 -15.30
C GLY A 140 1.56 16.36 -14.93
N ASP A 141 1.14 15.14 -14.59
CA ASP A 141 -0.24 14.84 -14.19
C ASP A 141 -0.61 15.54 -12.87
N ILE A 142 0.34 15.62 -11.93
CA ILE A 142 0.16 16.37 -10.68
C ILE A 142 -0.05 17.86 -10.96
N LEU A 143 0.80 18.46 -11.78
CA LEU A 143 0.68 19.88 -12.17
C LEU A 143 -0.62 20.18 -12.90
N ASP A 144 -1.07 19.29 -13.78
CA ASP A 144 -2.32 19.45 -14.51
C ASP A 144 -3.54 19.29 -13.60
N ALA A 145 -3.45 18.45 -12.57
CA ALA A 145 -4.49 18.36 -11.53
C ALA A 145 -4.58 19.67 -10.74
N VAL A 146 -3.45 20.25 -10.31
CA VAL A 146 -3.43 21.53 -9.59
C VAL A 146 -3.96 22.68 -10.45
N LYS A 147 -3.61 22.73 -11.75
CA LYS A 147 -4.16 23.73 -12.67
C LYS A 147 -5.68 23.64 -12.81
N LYS A 148 -6.24 22.42 -12.87
CA LYS A 148 -7.68 22.19 -12.90
C LYS A 148 -8.35 22.65 -11.61
N PHE A 149 -7.71 22.39 -10.46
CA PHE A 149 -8.22 22.82 -9.17
C PHE A 149 -8.44 24.33 -9.08
N ARG A 150 -7.52 25.12 -9.67
CA ARG A 150 -7.65 26.58 -9.78
C ARG A 150 -8.98 27.03 -10.41
N SER A 151 -9.57 26.22 -11.29
CA SER A 151 -10.84 26.56 -11.94
C SER A 151 -12.06 26.49 -11.01
N TYR A 152 -11.93 25.89 -9.83
CA TYR A 152 -13.02 25.77 -8.85
C TYR A 152 -13.17 26.97 -7.93
N MET A 153 -12.38 28.05 -8.12
CA MET A 153 -12.43 29.30 -7.32
C MET A 153 -12.33 29.07 -5.81
N VAL A 154 -11.50 28.14 -5.38
CA VAL A 154 -11.28 27.84 -3.96
C VAL A 154 -9.99 28.52 -3.53
N THR A 155 -10.01 29.18 -2.37
CA THR A 155 -8.78 29.68 -1.74
C THR A 155 -8.06 28.51 -1.11
N VAL A 156 -6.81 28.31 -1.46
CA VAL A 156 -5.94 27.26 -0.94
C VAL A 156 -4.76 27.91 -0.22
N GLU A 157 -4.62 27.64 1.05
CA GLU A 157 -3.53 28.16 1.88
C GLU A 157 -2.27 27.30 1.81
N LEU A 158 -2.43 25.99 1.59
CA LEU A 158 -1.34 25.02 1.56
C LEU A 158 -1.62 23.93 0.53
N ILE A 159 -0.61 23.57 -0.26
CA ILE A 159 -0.62 22.41 -1.14
C ILE A 159 0.34 21.37 -0.57
N HIS A 160 -0.18 20.17 -0.29
CA HIS A 160 0.61 19.01 0.08
C HIS A 160 0.56 17.97 -1.05
N VAL A 161 1.71 17.60 -1.58
CA VAL A 161 1.85 16.51 -2.55
C VAL A 161 2.16 15.22 -1.80
N VAL A 162 1.27 14.27 -1.89
CA VAL A 162 1.43 12.94 -1.26
C VAL A 162 2.26 12.04 -2.16
N GLY A 163 3.24 11.35 -1.59
CA GLY A 163 4.17 10.47 -2.28
C GLY A 163 5.50 11.13 -2.64
N THR A 164 6.26 10.48 -3.52
CA THR A 164 7.56 10.98 -3.95
C THR A 164 7.42 12.25 -4.79
N SER A 165 8.16 13.28 -4.42
CA SER A 165 8.18 14.56 -5.12
C SER A 165 9.61 14.98 -5.44
N THR A 166 9.78 15.81 -6.47
CA THR A 166 11.08 16.32 -6.92
C THR A 166 11.19 17.83 -6.73
N ALA A 167 12.41 18.34 -6.64
CA ALA A 167 12.66 19.79 -6.60
C ALA A 167 12.05 20.52 -7.82
N ALA A 168 12.05 19.88 -8.99
CA ALA A 168 11.44 20.44 -10.21
C ALA A 168 9.92 20.57 -10.08
N LEU A 169 9.24 19.61 -9.43
CA LEU A 169 7.80 19.70 -9.15
C LEU A 169 7.51 20.88 -8.22
N TRP A 170 8.27 21.01 -7.13
CA TRP A 170 8.08 22.10 -6.17
C TRP A 170 8.30 23.48 -6.78
N GLY A 171 9.35 23.69 -7.59
CA GLY A 171 9.58 24.95 -8.32
C GLY A 171 8.44 25.30 -9.29
N SER A 172 7.81 24.27 -9.90
CA SER A 172 6.65 24.47 -10.75
C SER A 172 5.39 24.81 -9.95
N LEU A 173 5.19 24.21 -8.77
CA LEU A 173 4.08 24.53 -7.87
C LEU A 173 4.21 25.93 -7.28
N GLU A 174 5.41 26.35 -6.88
CA GLU A 174 5.69 27.74 -6.46
C GLU A 174 5.31 28.75 -7.56
N SER A 175 5.73 28.47 -8.79
CA SER A 175 5.38 29.35 -9.94
C SER A 175 3.87 29.42 -10.20
N LEU A 176 3.15 28.31 -9.97
CA LEU A 176 1.68 28.27 -10.06
C LEU A 176 1.03 29.03 -8.90
N GLY A 177 1.57 28.91 -7.68
CA GLY A 177 1.09 29.63 -6.49
C GLY A 177 1.21 31.14 -6.67
N ALA A 178 2.38 31.63 -7.06
CA ALA A 178 2.61 33.04 -7.33
C ALA A 178 1.70 33.62 -8.43
N ALA A 179 1.16 32.80 -9.33
CA ALA A 179 0.19 33.20 -10.35
C ALA A 179 -1.28 33.13 -9.86
N MET A 180 -1.51 32.75 -8.60
CA MET A 180 -2.83 32.66 -7.97
C MET A 180 -3.13 33.81 -7.00
N GLU A 181 -2.12 34.67 -6.71
CA GLU A 181 -2.26 35.93 -6.00
C GLU A 181 -2.71 37.03 -6.98
#